data_02f35038c955786d2f0745883e092bf2
#
_entry.id   02f35038c955786d2f0745883e092bf2
#
_cell.length_a   1.000
_cell.length_b   1.000
_cell.length_c   1.000
_cell.angle_alpha   90.00
_cell.angle_beta   90.00
_cell.angle_gamma   90.00
#
_symmetry.space_group_name_H-M   'P 1'
#
loop_
_entity.id
_entity.type
_entity.pdbx_description
1 polymer ?
#
loop_
_entity_poly.entity_id
_entity_poly.type
_entity_poly.pdbx_seq_one_letter_code
_entity_poly.pdbx_strand_id
1 'polypeptide(L)'
;ILNESIKAKEMLNKFGISAEVWSATSFNLLRKDGMETEREKIMNPLSKRETYLDKVFNDSKVPVVASTDYMRAYPEQIRPYVSSDYYVLGTDGFGRSDSRQRLREFFEVDAKTIVQTSVYALRKSEIITKQKLNSIYKKLGVKKDKSNPWEV
;
A
#
# COMPACT_ATOMS: atom_id res chain seq x y z
N ILE A 1 8.14 8.54 -4.80
CA ILE A 1 7.38 7.98 -3.65
C ILE A 1 8.24 7.06 -2.78
N LEU A 2 9.22 6.37 -3.33
CA LEU A 2 10.08 5.44 -2.58
C LEU A 2 10.67 6.06 -1.30
N ASN A 3 11.15 7.31 -1.36
CA ASN A 3 11.66 8.02 -0.18
C ASN A 3 10.59 8.22 0.91
N GLU A 4 9.32 8.42 0.53
CA GLU A 4 8.22 8.49 1.49
C GLU A 4 7.94 7.13 2.15
N SER A 5 8.03 6.04 1.38
CA SER A 5 7.90 4.68 1.93
C SER A 5 9.05 4.33 2.88
N ILE A 6 10.30 4.73 2.56
CA ILE A 6 11.45 4.55 3.44
C ILE A 6 11.27 5.32 4.76
N LYS A 7 10.84 6.61 4.68
CA LYS A 7 10.52 7.41 5.87
C LYS A 7 9.39 6.77 6.69
N ALA A 8 8.36 6.26 6.02
CA ALA A 8 7.25 5.56 6.68
C ALA A 8 7.74 4.32 7.45
N LYS A 9 8.63 3.52 6.86
CA LYS A 9 9.29 2.39 7.54
C LYS A 9 10.02 2.84 8.80
N GLU A 10 10.82 3.92 8.72
CA GLU A 10 11.53 4.47 9.88
C GLU A 10 10.57 4.94 10.99
N MET A 11 9.44 5.56 10.60
CA MET A 11 8.40 5.97 11.54
C MET A 11 7.71 4.76 12.19
N LEU A 12 7.38 3.72 11.42
CA LEU A 12 6.80 2.46 11.92
C LEU A 12 7.75 1.79 12.92
N ASN A 13 9.05 1.75 12.63
CA ASN A 13 10.05 1.19 13.53
C ASN A 13 10.07 1.90 14.90
N LYS A 14 9.89 3.23 14.94
CA LYS A 14 9.77 4.00 16.20
C LYS A 14 8.54 3.61 17.03
N PHE A 15 7.54 3.02 16.41
CA PHE A 15 6.35 2.46 17.07
C PHE A 15 6.46 0.96 17.37
N GLY A 16 7.65 0.36 17.14
CA GLY A 16 7.88 -1.07 17.32
C GLY A 16 7.12 -1.93 16.30
N ILE A 17 6.97 -1.41 15.08
CA ILE A 17 6.36 -2.12 13.93
C ILE A 17 7.43 -2.27 12.86
N SER A 18 7.83 -3.51 12.59
CA SER A 18 8.74 -3.82 11.48
C SER A 18 7.99 -3.73 10.15
N ALA A 19 8.66 -3.23 9.12
CA ALA A 19 8.11 -3.14 7.76
C ALA A 19 9.22 -3.37 6.73
N GLU A 20 8.88 -4.02 5.63
CA GLU A 20 9.70 -4.11 4.44
C GLU A 20 9.25 -3.09 3.41
N VAL A 21 10.18 -2.62 2.59
CA VAL A 21 9.89 -1.69 1.49
C VAL A 21 10.38 -2.30 0.19
N TRP A 22 9.46 -2.44 -0.73
CA TRP A 22 9.70 -2.99 -2.07
C TRP A 22 9.51 -1.90 -3.13
N SER A 23 10.39 -1.86 -4.12
CA SER A 23 10.25 -0.98 -5.27
C SER A 23 9.63 -1.76 -6.42
N ALA A 24 8.34 -1.51 -6.69
CA ALA A 24 7.65 -2.09 -7.85
C ALA A 24 8.01 -1.28 -9.10
N THR A 25 8.90 -1.81 -9.93
CA THR A 25 9.35 -1.13 -11.16
C THR A 25 8.31 -1.17 -12.27
N SER A 26 7.39 -2.14 -12.28
CA SER A 26 6.31 -2.23 -13.26
C SER A 26 5.12 -3.03 -12.73
N PHE A 27 4.04 -2.34 -12.38
CA PHE A 27 2.76 -2.97 -12.05
C PHE A 27 2.16 -3.73 -13.24
N ASN A 28 2.41 -3.26 -14.47
CA ASN A 28 1.93 -3.94 -15.68
C ASN A 28 2.56 -5.33 -15.85
N LEU A 29 3.86 -5.48 -15.56
CA LEU A 29 4.53 -6.79 -15.64
C LEU A 29 4.05 -7.72 -14.52
N LEU A 30 3.86 -7.22 -13.31
CA LEU A 30 3.30 -8.01 -12.21
C LEU A 30 1.88 -8.49 -12.54
N ARG A 31 1.04 -7.63 -13.10
CA ARG A 31 -0.29 -8.00 -13.59
C ARG A 31 -0.22 -9.05 -14.69
N LYS A 32 0.67 -8.87 -15.68
CA LYS A 32 0.84 -9.82 -16.77
C LYS A 32 1.22 -11.22 -16.27
N ASP A 33 2.19 -11.31 -15.36
CA ASP A 33 2.59 -12.56 -14.71
C ASP A 33 1.41 -13.22 -13.97
N GLY A 34 0.61 -12.43 -13.25
CA GLY A 34 -0.60 -12.90 -12.59
C GLY A 34 -1.62 -13.49 -13.57
N MET A 35 -1.93 -12.77 -14.65
CA MET A 35 -2.86 -13.21 -15.69
C MET A 35 -2.37 -14.48 -16.41
N GLU A 36 -1.07 -14.57 -16.70
CA GLU A 36 -0.48 -15.75 -17.34
C GLU A 36 -0.54 -16.97 -16.40
N THR A 37 -0.28 -16.77 -15.12
CA THR A 37 -0.37 -17.82 -14.10
C THR A 37 -1.81 -18.31 -13.94
N GLU A 38 -2.77 -17.39 -13.87
CA GLU A 38 -4.20 -17.70 -13.78
C GLU A 38 -4.66 -18.49 -15.02
N ARG A 39 -4.31 -18.00 -16.23
CA ARG A 39 -4.62 -18.70 -17.48
C ARG A 39 -4.05 -20.11 -17.51
N GLU A 40 -2.80 -20.29 -17.08
CA GLU A 40 -2.18 -21.62 -17.03
C GLU A 40 -2.94 -22.57 -16.09
N LYS A 41 -3.32 -22.09 -14.90
CA LYS A 41 -4.12 -22.88 -13.94
C LYS A 41 -5.52 -23.23 -14.47
N ILE A 42 -6.14 -22.34 -15.25
CA ILE A 42 -7.42 -22.63 -15.93
C ILE A 42 -7.25 -23.74 -16.97
N MET A 43 -6.20 -23.70 -17.77
CA MET A 43 -5.93 -24.69 -18.80
C MET A 43 -5.39 -26.01 -18.25
N ASN A 44 -4.67 -25.96 -17.14
CA ASN A 44 -4.12 -27.11 -16.43
C ASN A 44 -4.37 -26.95 -14.92
N PRO A 45 -5.50 -27.46 -14.38
CA PRO A 45 -5.85 -27.30 -12.97
C PRO A 45 -4.86 -27.94 -11.98
N LEU A 46 -3.95 -28.80 -12.45
CA LEU A 46 -2.89 -29.39 -11.62
C LEU A 46 -1.57 -28.60 -11.66
N SER A 47 -1.51 -27.47 -12.40
CA SER A 47 -0.34 -26.61 -12.43
C SER A 47 -0.03 -26.04 -11.05
N LYS A 48 1.23 -26.14 -10.66
CA LYS A 48 1.80 -25.56 -9.43
C LYS A 48 2.49 -24.22 -9.68
N ARG A 49 2.22 -23.59 -10.83
CA ARG A 49 2.81 -22.27 -11.12
C ARG A 49 2.35 -21.26 -10.09
N GLU A 50 3.30 -20.51 -9.56
CA GLU A 50 3.11 -19.39 -8.65
C GLU A 50 3.43 -18.08 -9.35
N THR A 51 2.74 -17.01 -8.99
CA THR A 51 3.09 -15.68 -9.46
C THR A 51 4.40 -15.21 -8.82
N TYR A 52 5.01 -14.17 -9.38
CA TYR A 52 6.14 -13.50 -8.73
C TYR A 52 5.75 -12.93 -7.36
N LEU A 53 4.52 -12.42 -7.24
CA LEU A 53 4.00 -11.88 -5.97
C LEU A 53 3.81 -12.97 -4.91
N ASP A 54 3.34 -14.18 -5.27
CA ASP A 54 3.25 -15.31 -4.35
C ASP A 54 4.63 -15.65 -3.76
N LYS A 55 5.66 -15.68 -4.61
CA LYS A 55 7.04 -15.96 -4.19
C LYS A 55 7.63 -14.87 -3.30
N VAL A 56 7.33 -13.60 -3.58
CA VAL A 56 7.84 -12.45 -2.82
C VAL A 56 7.17 -12.34 -1.47
N PHE A 57 5.85 -12.51 -1.41
CA PHE A 57 5.10 -12.36 -0.16
C PHE A 57 4.98 -13.67 0.64
N ASN A 58 5.31 -14.82 0.02
CA ASN A 58 5.41 -16.14 0.65
C ASN A 58 4.22 -16.43 1.58
N ASP A 59 2.99 -16.28 1.07
CA ASP A 59 1.72 -16.45 1.81
C ASP A 59 1.60 -15.63 3.11
N SER A 60 2.39 -14.57 3.21
CA SER A 60 2.31 -13.66 4.36
C SER A 60 0.92 -13.06 4.47
N LYS A 61 0.32 -13.16 5.66
CA LYS A 61 -0.95 -12.49 5.99
C LYS A 61 -0.77 -11.04 6.42
N VAL A 62 0.47 -10.52 6.34
CA VAL A 62 0.77 -9.12 6.68
C VAL A 62 0.21 -8.21 5.60
N PRO A 63 -0.53 -7.15 5.96
CA PRO A 63 -1.09 -6.22 4.99
C PRO A 63 -0.03 -5.56 4.11
N VAL A 64 -0.37 -5.34 2.85
CA VAL A 64 0.47 -4.64 1.87
C VAL A 64 -0.13 -3.25 1.58
N VAL A 65 0.69 -2.21 1.66
CA VAL A 65 0.33 -0.84 1.29
C VAL A 65 1.16 -0.43 0.08
N ALA A 66 0.52 -0.33 -1.08
CA ALA A 66 1.14 0.24 -2.28
C ALA A 66 0.96 1.76 -2.30
N SER A 67 2.00 2.48 -2.66
CA SER A 67 1.97 3.93 -2.76
C SER A 67 2.63 4.39 -4.06
N THR A 68 2.00 5.32 -4.77
CA THR A 68 2.48 5.84 -6.05
C THR A 68 2.27 7.35 -6.17
N ASP A 69 3.12 8.02 -6.93
CA ASP A 69 2.89 9.43 -7.36
C ASP A 69 1.96 9.50 -8.59
N TYR A 70 1.42 8.38 -9.04
CA TYR A 70 0.52 8.25 -10.16
C TYR A 70 -0.87 7.80 -9.74
N MET A 71 -1.82 7.64 -10.68
CA MET A 71 -3.18 7.21 -10.35
C MET A 71 -3.22 5.82 -9.69
N ARG A 72 -4.15 5.62 -8.76
CA ARG A 72 -4.34 4.36 -8.04
C ARG A 72 -4.61 3.17 -8.95
N ALA A 73 -5.18 3.40 -10.13
CA ALA A 73 -5.48 2.33 -11.09
C ALA A 73 -4.28 1.46 -11.48
N TYR A 74 -3.05 2.01 -11.40
CA TYR A 74 -1.85 1.21 -11.70
C TYR A 74 -1.53 0.18 -10.63
N PRO A 75 -1.30 0.55 -9.36
CA PRO A 75 -1.13 -0.47 -8.31
C PRO A 75 -2.36 -1.34 -8.09
N GLU A 76 -3.57 -0.85 -8.34
CA GLU A 76 -4.81 -1.66 -8.22
C GLU A 76 -4.83 -2.87 -9.15
N GLN A 77 -4.11 -2.84 -10.26
CA GLN A 77 -4.06 -3.94 -11.23
C GLN A 77 -3.55 -5.27 -10.64
N ILE A 78 -2.76 -5.22 -9.57
CA ILE A 78 -2.21 -6.44 -8.96
C ILE A 78 -3.04 -6.94 -7.76
N ARG A 79 -4.12 -6.25 -7.38
CA ARG A 79 -4.97 -6.64 -6.26
C ARG A 79 -5.42 -8.10 -6.29
N PRO A 80 -5.85 -8.68 -7.44
CA PRO A 80 -6.28 -10.07 -7.51
C PRO A 80 -5.17 -11.09 -7.19
N TYR A 81 -3.90 -10.65 -7.27
CA TYR A 81 -2.71 -11.49 -7.12
C TYR A 81 -1.95 -11.25 -5.81
N VAL A 82 -2.51 -10.44 -4.90
CA VAL A 82 -1.99 -10.23 -3.55
C VAL A 82 -2.90 -10.96 -2.57
N SER A 83 -2.39 -11.98 -1.91
CA SER A 83 -3.15 -12.87 -1.02
C SER A 83 -3.56 -12.23 0.31
N SER A 84 -2.90 -11.13 0.71
CA SER A 84 -3.18 -10.40 1.94
C SER A 84 -4.04 -9.15 1.70
N ASP A 85 -4.50 -8.51 2.79
CA ASP A 85 -5.16 -7.20 2.72
C ASP A 85 -4.28 -6.19 1.97
N TYR A 86 -4.81 -5.60 0.89
CA TYR A 86 -4.09 -4.73 -0.02
C TYR A 86 -4.70 -3.32 -0.06
N TYR A 87 -3.90 -2.32 0.26
CA TYR A 87 -4.29 -0.91 0.26
C TYR A 87 -3.48 -0.13 -0.75
N VAL A 88 -4.12 0.81 -1.43
CA VAL A 88 -3.48 1.63 -2.47
C VAL A 88 -3.62 3.11 -2.15
N LEU A 89 -2.49 3.81 -2.15
CA LEU A 89 -2.37 5.26 -2.07
C LEU A 89 -1.85 5.79 -3.41
N GLY A 90 -2.52 6.78 -3.97
CA GLY A 90 -2.16 7.36 -5.27
C GLY A 90 -2.80 8.73 -5.47
N THR A 91 -2.47 9.37 -6.59
CA THR A 91 -2.86 10.75 -6.91
C THR A 91 -4.01 10.78 -7.90
N ASP A 92 -5.22 10.46 -7.44
CA ASP A 92 -6.42 10.58 -8.25
C ASP A 92 -6.99 12.01 -8.19
N GLY A 93 -7.75 12.40 -9.21
CA GLY A 93 -8.37 13.71 -9.33
C GLY A 93 -7.59 14.68 -10.21
N PHE A 94 -7.85 15.98 -10.08
CA PHE A 94 -7.20 17.01 -10.88
C PHE A 94 -5.81 17.35 -10.36
N GLY A 95 -4.87 17.57 -11.29
CA GLY A 95 -3.51 18.04 -10.95
C GLY A 95 -3.54 19.42 -10.28
N ARG A 96 -2.59 19.66 -9.38
CA ARG A 96 -2.41 20.92 -8.66
C ARG A 96 -0.97 21.40 -8.75
N SER A 97 -0.78 22.70 -8.60
CA SER A 97 0.53 23.33 -8.56
C SER A 97 0.87 23.74 -7.14
N ASP A 98 1.85 23.08 -6.54
CA ASP A 98 2.39 23.39 -5.22
C ASP A 98 3.78 22.72 -5.07
N SER A 99 4.44 22.92 -3.94
CA SER A 99 5.65 22.17 -3.62
C SER A 99 5.36 20.66 -3.54
N ARG A 100 6.36 19.84 -3.90
CA ARG A 100 6.23 18.38 -3.88
C ARG A 100 5.75 17.86 -2.52
N GLN A 101 6.22 18.45 -1.43
CA GLN A 101 5.82 18.05 -0.08
C GLN A 101 4.33 18.30 0.16
N ARG A 102 3.84 19.49 -0.19
CA ARG A 102 2.42 19.85 -0.03
C ARG A 102 1.51 19.03 -0.92
N LEU A 103 1.94 18.75 -2.16
CA LEU A 103 1.19 17.88 -3.06
C LEU A 103 1.04 16.46 -2.51
N ARG A 104 2.13 15.89 -1.95
CA ARG A 104 2.07 14.57 -1.33
C ARG A 104 1.18 14.53 -0.09
N GLU A 105 1.23 15.55 0.74
CA GLU A 105 0.32 15.70 1.88
C GLU A 105 -1.14 15.87 1.42
N PHE A 106 -1.37 16.67 0.39
CA PHE A 106 -2.70 16.89 -0.18
C PHE A 106 -3.29 15.59 -0.72
N PHE A 107 -2.57 14.89 -1.59
CA PHE A 107 -3.00 13.62 -2.22
C PHE A 107 -2.87 12.40 -1.31
N GLU A 108 -2.47 12.55 -0.07
CA GLU A 108 -2.38 11.47 0.92
C GLU A 108 -1.42 10.34 0.51
N VAL A 109 -0.29 10.71 -0.08
CA VAL A 109 0.79 9.79 -0.49
C VAL A 109 2.11 10.07 0.23
N ASP A 110 2.09 10.88 1.29
CA ASP A 110 3.24 11.17 2.14
C ASP A 110 3.51 10.05 3.15
N ALA A 111 4.69 10.09 3.78
CA ALA A 111 5.11 9.09 4.76
C ALA A 111 4.12 8.93 5.92
N LYS A 112 3.51 10.02 6.37
CA LYS A 112 2.54 10.02 7.48
C LYS A 112 1.28 9.25 7.11
N THR A 113 0.75 9.46 5.91
CA THR A 113 -0.44 8.74 5.42
C THR A 113 -0.12 7.26 5.16
N ILE A 114 1.08 6.93 4.65
CA ILE A 114 1.52 5.54 4.52
C ILE A 114 1.53 4.85 5.89
N VAL A 115 2.08 5.48 6.94
CA VAL A 115 2.06 4.95 8.31
C VAL A 115 0.64 4.80 8.83
N GLN A 116 -0.22 5.81 8.62
CA GLN A 116 -1.62 5.78 9.05
C GLN A 116 -2.36 4.60 8.44
N THR A 117 -2.22 4.41 7.12
CA THR A 117 -2.86 3.30 6.38
C THR A 117 -2.31 1.95 6.85
N SER A 118 -0.99 1.84 7.05
CA SER A 118 -0.36 0.61 7.54
C SER A 118 -0.86 0.22 8.93
N VAL A 119 -0.94 1.19 9.84
CA VAL A 119 -1.44 0.95 11.22
C VAL A 119 -2.93 0.60 11.22
N TYR A 120 -3.73 1.23 10.37
CA TYR A 120 -5.14 0.86 10.16
C TYR A 120 -5.26 -0.59 9.66
N ALA A 121 -4.49 -0.95 8.63
CA ALA A 121 -4.48 -2.28 8.06
C ALA A 121 -4.09 -3.36 9.09
N LEU A 122 -3.03 -3.13 9.86
CA LEU A 122 -2.60 -4.01 10.95
C LEU A 122 -3.66 -4.16 12.03
N ARG A 123 -4.44 -3.10 12.33
CA ARG A 123 -5.54 -3.19 13.27
C ARG A 123 -6.72 -3.98 12.71
N LYS A 124 -7.04 -3.79 11.43
CA LYS A 124 -8.11 -4.54 10.75
C LYS A 124 -7.80 -6.04 10.71
N SER A 125 -6.54 -6.39 10.47
CA SER A 125 -6.05 -7.78 10.52
C SER A 125 -5.77 -8.29 11.95
N GLU A 126 -6.18 -7.54 12.99
CA GLU A 126 -6.04 -7.88 14.42
C GLU A 126 -4.59 -8.09 14.91
N ILE A 127 -3.58 -7.70 14.13
CA ILE A 127 -2.15 -7.80 14.48
C ILE A 127 -1.78 -6.82 15.60
N ILE A 128 -2.44 -5.67 15.67
CA ILE A 128 -2.23 -4.68 16.74
C ILE A 128 -3.54 -4.37 17.48
N THR A 129 -3.41 -3.92 18.74
CA THR A 129 -4.56 -3.56 19.57
C THR A 129 -5.13 -2.19 19.19
N LYS A 130 -6.41 -1.94 19.55
CA LYS A 130 -7.07 -0.62 19.38
C LYS A 130 -6.34 0.48 20.16
N GLN A 131 -5.80 0.15 21.33
CA GLN A 131 -5.03 1.09 22.15
C GLN A 131 -3.75 1.52 21.43
N LYS A 132 -3.02 0.57 20.82
CA LYS A 132 -1.81 0.87 20.04
C LYS A 132 -2.11 1.75 18.83
N LEU A 133 -3.17 1.44 18.07
CA LEU A 133 -3.64 2.28 16.95
C LEU A 133 -3.92 3.70 17.43
N ASN A 134 -4.75 3.88 18.48
CA ASN A 134 -5.12 5.20 18.98
C ASN A 134 -3.90 6.01 19.46
N SER A 135 -2.94 5.36 20.13
CA SER A 135 -1.69 5.99 20.55
C SER A 135 -0.87 6.50 19.37
N ILE A 136 -0.74 5.70 18.30
CA ILE A 136 -0.01 6.10 17.10
C ILE A 136 -0.73 7.23 16.38
N TYR A 137 -2.05 7.15 16.18
CA TYR A 137 -2.85 8.20 15.54
C TYR A 137 -2.75 9.54 16.28
N LYS A 138 -2.76 9.54 17.63
CA LYS A 138 -2.55 10.73 18.44
C LYS A 138 -1.16 11.33 18.19
N LYS A 139 -0.11 10.50 18.19
CA LYS A 139 1.27 10.96 17.93
C LYS A 139 1.47 11.48 16.49
N LEU A 140 0.78 10.91 15.52
CA LEU A 140 0.79 11.38 14.14
C LEU A 140 -0.02 12.67 13.94
N GLY A 141 -0.88 13.04 14.88
CA GLY A 141 -1.80 14.18 14.74
C GLY A 141 -2.76 13.98 13.54
N VAL A 142 -3.36 12.79 13.44
CA VAL A 142 -4.30 12.46 12.35
C VAL A 142 -5.53 13.36 12.45
N LYS A 143 -5.83 14.10 11.37
CA LYS A 143 -7.07 14.90 11.26
C LYS A 143 -8.19 14.01 10.71
N LYS A 144 -9.34 14.00 11.38
CA LYS A 144 -10.48 13.15 11.02
C LYS A 144 -11.42 13.79 9.98
N ASP A 145 -11.31 15.09 9.82
CA ASP A 145 -12.18 15.98 9.04
C ASP A 145 -11.52 16.50 7.76
N LYS A 146 -10.45 15.85 7.30
CA LYS A 146 -9.80 16.21 6.05
C LYS A 146 -10.68 15.78 4.88
N SER A 147 -10.97 16.73 3.97
CA SER A 147 -11.72 16.45 2.73
C SER A 147 -10.98 15.45 1.84
N ASN A 148 -11.73 14.66 1.09
CA ASN A 148 -11.15 13.71 0.15
C ASN A 148 -10.49 14.49 -1.02
N PRO A 149 -9.22 14.22 -1.37
CA PRO A 149 -8.51 14.95 -2.41
C PRO A 149 -9.17 14.96 -3.80
N TRP A 150 -9.96 13.96 -4.13
CA TRP A 150 -10.64 13.89 -5.42
C TRP A 150 -12.00 14.62 -5.45
N GLU A 151 -12.46 15.15 -4.32
CA GLU A 151 -13.72 15.89 -4.21
C GLU A 151 -13.52 17.42 -4.15
N VAL A 152 -12.27 17.89 -4.19
CA VAL A 152 -11.88 19.31 -4.01
C VAL A 152 -11.02 19.84 -5.14
#